data_e3fb5be0f8e2347c83f6539eba55d0eb
#
_entry.id   e3fb5be0f8e2347c83f6539eba55d0eb
#
_cell.length_a   1.000
_cell.length_b   1.000
_cell.length_c   1.000
_cell.angle_alpha   90.00
_cell.angle_beta   90.00
_cell.angle_gamma   90.00
#
_symmetry.space_group_name_H-M   'P 1'
#
loop_
_entity.id
_entity.type
_entity.pdbx_description
1 polymer ?
#
loop_
_entity_poly.entity_id
_entity_poly.type
_entity_poly.pdbx_seq_one_letter_code
_entity_poly.pdbx_strand_id
1 'polypeptide(L)'
;MGFPLDVATNSEHILAAADRIWAQFPATQHGPAARLHVVVESRDAEVPLTPSIPQGRNHLVSIVHGPDNFAVCDLAGSFTFACLTRDVVRDREYVLYHFLEPTGYLMIDALHLSPLHASCAAIHGRAVVMYGDSGAGKTSLAYACARRGWTYLSDDATHIVRGRSDHAVVGRPFRIRFRESARLLFPELNRFVPERRPNGKLDIEVETGDLGLSVALESHATHLVFLNRRNEPADARVEPVARSEAARRLATLTCYGDEGIRSEQRRALADFLHLPIVRLTYSDLDGAECALRALVEGSI
;
A
#
# COMPACT_ATOMS: atom_id res chain seq x y z
N MET A 1 -6.30 6.01 4.49
CA MET A 1 -5.58 6.94 3.60
C MET A 1 -6.22 8.35 3.59
N GLY A 2 -7.10 8.61 4.55
CA GLY A 2 -7.68 9.95 4.80
C GLY A 2 -8.86 10.34 3.91
N PHE A 3 -9.22 9.55 2.90
CA PHE A 3 -10.38 9.81 2.04
C PHE A 3 -11.68 9.25 2.65
N PRO A 4 -12.85 9.87 2.35
CA PRO A 4 -14.12 9.41 2.86
C PRO A 4 -14.50 8.01 2.34
N LEU A 5 -14.95 7.14 3.24
CA LEU A 5 -15.47 5.82 2.93
C LEU A 5 -16.72 5.56 3.80
N ASP A 6 -17.86 5.39 3.15
CA ASP A 6 -19.11 5.09 3.80
C ASP A 6 -19.37 3.58 3.81
N VAL A 7 -19.56 3.01 4.98
CA VAL A 7 -19.86 1.58 5.14
C VAL A 7 -21.27 1.40 5.65
N ALA A 8 -22.11 0.70 4.89
CA ALA A 8 -23.47 0.32 5.27
C ALA A 8 -23.57 -1.21 5.34
N THR A 9 -24.09 -1.74 6.44
CA THR A 9 -24.23 -3.19 6.65
C THR A 9 -25.34 -3.51 7.66
N ASN A 10 -25.85 -4.73 7.61
CA ASN A 10 -26.74 -5.32 8.60
C ASN A 10 -26.01 -6.14 9.68
N SER A 11 -24.66 -6.03 9.78
CA SER A 11 -23.83 -6.84 10.67
C SER A 11 -22.88 -5.99 11.52
N GLU A 12 -23.00 -6.10 12.84
CA GLU A 12 -22.06 -5.47 13.77
C GLU A 12 -20.63 -6.00 13.63
N HIS A 13 -20.46 -7.26 13.24
CA HIS A 13 -19.12 -7.82 12.98
C HIS A 13 -18.41 -7.11 11.81
N ILE A 14 -19.15 -6.77 10.76
CA ILE A 14 -18.61 -6.01 9.63
C ILE A 14 -18.23 -4.59 10.06
N LEU A 15 -19.08 -3.92 10.85
CA LEU A 15 -18.77 -2.58 11.37
C LEU A 15 -17.51 -2.62 12.24
N ALA A 16 -17.41 -3.57 13.16
CA ALA A 16 -16.23 -3.72 14.02
C ALA A 16 -14.97 -4.05 13.22
N ALA A 17 -15.07 -4.84 12.15
CA ALA A 17 -13.97 -5.14 11.27
C ALA A 17 -13.54 -3.90 10.46
N ALA A 18 -14.49 -3.14 9.93
CA ALA A 18 -14.24 -1.89 9.20
C ALA A 18 -13.60 -0.83 10.10
N ASP A 19 -14.08 -0.67 11.31
CA ASP A 19 -13.54 0.26 12.31
C ASP A 19 -12.06 -0.07 12.63
N ARG A 20 -11.73 -1.32 12.84
CA ARG A 20 -10.36 -1.76 13.10
C ARG A 20 -9.37 -1.36 12.01
N ILE A 21 -9.80 -1.37 10.73
CA ILE A 21 -8.90 -1.03 9.61
C ILE A 21 -8.85 0.49 9.41
N TRP A 22 -9.99 1.15 9.45
CA TRP A 22 -10.13 2.50 8.91
C TRP A 22 -10.24 3.60 9.95
N ALA A 23 -10.66 3.33 11.20
CA ALA A 23 -10.78 4.36 12.23
C ALA A 23 -9.44 5.04 12.58
N GLN A 24 -8.33 4.36 12.35
CA GLN A 24 -6.99 4.93 12.54
C GLN A 24 -6.61 5.98 11.48
N PHE A 25 -7.39 6.10 10.38
CA PHE A 25 -7.15 7.09 9.35
C PHE A 25 -8.03 8.32 9.57
N PRO A 26 -7.50 9.44 10.10
CA PRO A 26 -8.28 10.67 10.21
C PRO A 26 -8.71 11.15 8.82
N ALA A 27 -9.88 11.75 8.75
CA ALA A 27 -10.40 12.35 7.53
C ALA A 27 -9.63 13.64 7.20
N THR A 28 -8.53 13.50 6.46
CA THR A 28 -7.64 14.60 6.08
C THR A 28 -7.80 15.00 4.63
N GLN A 29 -8.44 14.17 3.83
CA GLN A 29 -8.65 14.39 2.40
C GLN A 29 -10.12 14.70 2.09
N HIS A 30 -10.33 15.46 1.03
CA HIS A 30 -11.66 15.83 0.55
C HIS A 30 -11.94 15.16 -0.80
N GLY A 31 -13.21 14.94 -1.07
CA GLY A 31 -13.67 14.38 -2.34
C GLY A 31 -14.92 13.52 -2.18
N PRO A 32 -15.42 12.92 -3.26
CA PRO A 32 -16.55 12.00 -3.18
C PRO A 32 -16.20 10.78 -2.33
N ALA A 33 -17.17 10.35 -1.50
CA ALA A 33 -17.00 9.16 -0.68
C ALA A 33 -17.11 7.88 -1.53
N ALA A 34 -16.20 6.93 -1.27
CA ALA A 34 -16.40 5.56 -1.70
C ALA A 34 -17.50 4.91 -0.83
N ARG A 35 -18.40 4.14 -1.43
CA ARG A 35 -19.53 3.52 -0.71
C ARG A 35 -19.40 2.01 -0.74
N LEU A 36 -19.38 1.39 0.43
CA LEU A 36 -19.30 -0.06 0.61
C LEU A 36 -20.57 -0.58 1.31
N HIS A 37 -21.36 -1.34 0.59
CA HIS A 37 -22.57 -1.99 1.10
C HIS A 37 -22.30 -3.48 1.29
N VAL A 38 -22.32 -3.96 2.53
CA VAL A 38 -22.09 -5.37 2.85
C VAL A 38 -23.33 -5.96 3.50
N VAL A 39 -23.95 -6.93 2.82
CA VAL A 39 -25.09 -7.69 3.34
C VAL A 39 -24.59 -9.03 3.86
N VAL A 40 -24.94 -9.36 5.09
CA VAL A 40 -24.65 -10.66 5.68
C VAL A 40 -25.93 -11.48 5.76
N GLU A 41 -25.92 -12.62 5.05
CA GLU A 41 -27.04 -13.55 5.05
C GLU A 41 -27.05 -14.38 6.35
N SER A 42 -28.26 -14.75 6.78
CA SER A 42 -28.44 -15.55 8.01
C SER A 42 -28.04 -17.02 7.86
N ARG A 43 -27.81 -17.49 6.63
CA ARG A 43 -27.39 -18.87 6.37
C ARG A 43 -25.89 -19.03 6.59
N ASP A 44 -25.52 -20.24 6.97
CA ASP A 44 -24.16 -20.69 7.04
C ASP A 44 -23.82 -21.43 5.71
N ALA A 45 -22.58 -21.29 5.23
CA ALA A 45 -22.07 -21.99 4.05
C ALA A 45 -20.59 -22.30 4.24
N GLU A 46 -20.10 -23.37 3.65
CA GLU A 46 -18.69 -23.70 3.71
C GLU A 46 -17.82 -22.56 3.16
N VAL A 47 -16.81 -22.18 3.95
CA VAL A 47 -15.83 -21.19 3.53
C VAL A 47 -14.90 -21.84 2.50
N PRO A 48 -14.76 -21.30 1.28
CA PRO A 48 -13.86 -21.87 0.30
C PRO A 48 -12.42 -21.83 0.78
N LEU A 49 -11.70 -22.95 0.64
CA LEU A 49 -10.28 -23.05 1.01
C LEU A 49 -9.36 -22.22 0.12
N THR A 50 -9.79 -21.91 -1.09
CA THR A 50 -8.99 -21.18 -2.07
C THR A 50 -9.72 -19.90 -2.50
N PRO A 51 -9.23 -18.73 -2.11
CA PRO A 51 -9.79 -17.46 -2.56
C PRO A 51 -9.64 -17.29 -4.07
N SER A 52 -10.62 -16.71 -4.72
CA SER A 52 -10.51 -16.34 -6.13
C SER A 52 -9.62 -15.10 -6.31
N ILE A 53 -8.99 -15.01 -7.49
CA ILE A 53 -8.29 -13.80 -7.90
C ILE A 53 -9.36 -12.78 -8.35
N PRO A 54 -9.28 -11.50 -7.90
CA PRO A 54 -10.18 -10.46 -8.38
C PRO A 54 -10.20 -10.38 -9.91
N GLN A 55 -11.39 -10.30 -10.50
CA GLN A 55 -11.57 -10.21 -11.94
C GLN A 55 -12.12 -8.85 -12.33
N GLY A 56 -11.37 -8.14 -13.17
CA GLY A 56 -11.77 -6.83 -13.68
C GLY A 56 -12.39 -6.91 -15.06
N ARG A 57 -13.51 -6.22 -15.27
CA ARG A 57 -14.13 -6.04 -16.58
C ARG A 57 -14.66 -4.61 -16.73
N ASN A 58 -13.96 -3.79 -17.52
CA ASN A 58 -14.21 -2.35 -17.61
C ASN A 58 -14.11 -1.68 -16.23
N HIS A 59 -15.19 -1.00 -15.81
CA HIS A 59 -15.32 -0.36 -14.50
C HIS A 59 -15.75 -1.31 -13.37
N LEU A 60 -16.05 -2.56 -13.67
CA LEU A 60 -16.47 -3.55 -12.69
C LEU A 60 -15.31 -4.45 -12.27
N VAL A 61 -15.19 -4.67 -10.97
CA VAL A 61 -14.28 -5.66 -10.39
C VAL A 61 -15.05 -6.59 -9.49
N SER A 62 -14.94 -7.90 -9.70
CA SER A 62 -15.58 -8.91 -8.87
C SER A 62 -14.56 -9.69 -8.05
N ILE A 63 -14.93 -9.99 -6.81
CA ILE A 63 -14.23 -10.89 -5.90
C ILE A 63 -15.23 -11.98 -5.54
N VAL A 64 -14.94 -13.22 -5.87
CA VAL A 64 -15.88 -14.34 -5.68
C VAL A 64 -15.18 -15.45 -4.90
N HIS A 65 -15.76 -15.85 -3.77
CA HIS A 65 -15.29 -16.93 -2.92
C HIS A 65 -16.41 -17.97 -2.73
N GLY A 66 -16.51 -18.87 -3.70
CA GLY A 66 -17.64 -19.80 -3.78
C GLY A 66 -18.94 -19.12 -4.26
N PRO A 67 -20.06 -19.85 -4.26
CA PRO A 67 -21.32 -19.35 -4.83
C PRO A 67 -22.01 -18.31 -3.95
N ASP A 68 -21.68 -18.26 -2.65
CA ASP A 68 -22.44 -17.51 -1.65
C ASP A 68 -21.72 -16.27 -1.13
N ASN A 69 -20.40 -16.13 -1.40
CA ASN A 69 -19.59 -15.05 -0.89
C ASN A 69 -18.96 -14.27 -2.04
N PHE A 70 -19.40 -13.08 -2.28
CA PHE A 70 -18.89 -12.25 -3.36
C PHE A 70 -18.95 -10.76 -3.05
N ALA A 71 -18.13 -10.00 -3.76
CA ALA A 71 -18.22 -8.56 -3.84
C ALA A 71 -18.11 -8.11 -5.31
N VAL A 72 -18.83 -7.06 -5.66
CA VAL A 72 -18.73 -6.38 -6.94
C VAL A 72 -18.51 -4.90 -6.69
N CYS A 73 -17.39 -4.39 -7.18
CA CYS A 73 -17.03 -2.98 -7.14
C CYS A 73 -17.40 -2.35 -8.49
N ASP A 74 -18.25 -1.34 -8.47
CA ASP A 74 -18.48 -0.42 -9.59
C ASP A 74 -17.60 0.82 -9.40
N LEU A 75 -16.45 0.81 -10.05
CA LEU A 75 -15.44 1.87 -9.90
C LEU A 75 -15.91 3.20 -10.47
N ALA A 76 -16.76 3.19 -11.49
CA ALA A 76 -17.35 4.41 -12.08
C ALA A 76 -18.49 4.96 -11.21
N GLY A 77 -19.29 4.07 -10.62
CA GLY A 77 -20.40 4.44 -9.72
C GLY A 77 -19.97 4.74 -8.29
N SER A 78 -18.69 4.57 -7.94
CA SER A 78 -18.16 4.77 -6.58
C SER A 78 -18.87 3.91 -5.53
N PHE A 79 -19.23 2.68 -5.91
CA PHE A 79 -20.05 1.81 -5.11
C PHE A 79 -19.57 0.37 -5.13
N THR A 80 -19.55 -0.27 -3.97
CA THR A 80 -19.30 -1.72 -3.83
C THR A 80 -20.48 -2.36 -3.15
N PHE A 81 -20.94 -3.48 -3.70
CA PHE A 81 -21.87 -4.39 -3.04
C PHE A 81 -21.17 -5.70 -2.72
N ALA A 82 -21.31 -6.16 -1.48
CA ALA A 82 -20.83 -7.48 -1.06
C ALA A 82 -21.97 -8.26 -0.39
N CYS A 83 -22.06 -9.55 -0.69
CA CYS A 83 -22.93 -10.50 -0.03
C CYS A 83 -22.06 -11.59 0.59
N LEU A 84 -22.19 -11.79 1.90
CA LEU A 84 -21.35 -12.70 2.68
C LEU A 84 -22.22 -13.59 3.57
N THR A 85 -21.80 -14.82 3.79
CA THR A 85 -22.43 -15.71 4.74
C THR A 85 -21.94 -15.44 6.17
N ARG A 86 -22.71 -15.88 7.16
CA ARG A 86 -22.39 -15.69 8.58
C ARG A 86 -21.05 -16.34 8.96
N ASP A 87 -20.73 -17.49 8.40
CA ASP A 87 -19.49 -18.20 8.73
C ASP A 87 -18.24 -17.45 8.25
N VAL A 88 -18.31 -16.89 7.03
CA VAL A 88 -17.23 -16.02 6.52
C VAL A 88 -17.00 -14.82 7.42
N VAL A 89 -18.09 -14.20 7.90
CA VAL A 89 -18.02 -12.98 8.72
C VAL A 89 -17.52 -13.27 10.15
N ARG A 90 -17.65 -14.49 10.66
CA ARG A 90 -17.07 -14.91 11.94
C ARG A 90 -15.55 -14.97 11.88
N ASP A 91 -14.97 -15.32 10.74
CA ASP A 91 -13.52 -15.20 10.49
C ASP A 91 -13.19 -13.77 10.08
N ARG A 92 -12.91 -12.94 11.08
CA ARG A 92 -12.63 -11.52 10.87
C ARG A 92 -11.42 -11.30 9.96
N GLU A 93 -10.33 -12.03 10.13
CA GLU A 93 -9.11 -11.85 9.32
C GLU A 93 -9.38 -12.23 7.86
N TYR A 94 -10.20 -13.24 7.63
CA TYR A 94 -10.63 -13.63 6.29
C TYR A 94 -11.45 -12.52 5.61
N VAL A 95 -12.43 -11.96 6.31
CA VAL A 95 -13.26 -10.85 5.81
C VAL A 95 -12.42 -9.61 5.52
N LEU A 96 -11.51 -9.25 6.43
CA LEU A 96 -10.63 -8.11 6.28
C LEU A 96 -9.77 -8.27 5.02
N TYR A 97 -9.08 -9.40 4.91
CA TYR A 97 -8.10 -9.64 3.87
C TYR A 97 -8.71 -9.82 2.48
N HIS A 98 -9.85 -10.52 2.39
CA HIS A 98 -10.43 -10.91 1.10
C HIS A 98 -11.53 -9.99 0.59
N PHE A 99 -12.19 -9.25 1.48
CA PHE A 99 -13.34 -8.41 1.09
C PHE A 99 -13.17 -6.94 1.45
N LEU A 100 -13.00 -6.58 2.73
CA LEU A 100 -13.04 -5.17 3.12
C LEU A 100 -11.82 -4.39 2.63
N GLU A 101 -10.61 -4.85 2.91
CA GLU A 101 -9.40 -4.16 2.46
C GLU A 101 -9.33 -4.02 0.93
N PRO A 102 -9.47 -5.12 0.14
CA PRO A 102 -9.37 -5.00 -1.30
C PRO A 102 -10.43 -4.08 -1.91
N THR A 103 -11.68 -4.20 -1.48
CA THR A 103 -12.78 -3.40 -2.03
C THR A 103 -12.65 -1.92 -1.64
N GLY A 104 -12.38 -1.63 -0.37
CA GLY A 104 -12.22 -0.26 0.11
C GLY A 104 -11.06 0.45 -0.56
N TYR A 105 -9.88 -0.20 -0.63
CA TYR A 105 -8.71 0.42 -1.28
C TYR A 105 -8.88 0.55 -2.79
N LEU A 106 -9.47 -0.45 -3.46
CA LEU A 106 -9.73 -0.39 -4.89
C LEU A 106 -10.65 0.79 -5.25
N MET A 107 -11.67 1.04 -4.43
CA MET A 107 -12.59 2.17 -4.62
C MET A 107 -11.89 3.51 -4.39
N ILE A 108 -11.11 3.64 -3.32
CA ILE A 108 -10.35 4.87 -3.04
C ILE A 108 -9.32 5.14 -4.14
N ASP A 109 -8.64 4.10 -4.63
CA ASP A 109 -7.70 4.20 -5.75
C ASP A 109 -8.40 4.64 -7.03
N ALA A 110 -9.56 4.07 -7.33
CA ALA A 110 -10.33 4.44 -8.51
C ALA A 110 -10.79 5.91 -8.48
N LEU A 111 -11.16 6.41 -7.30
CA LEU A 111 -11.65 7.78 -7.13
C LEU A 111 -10.55 8.82 -7.04
N HIS A 112 -9.48 8.56 -6.31
CA HIS A 112 -8.58 9.61 -5.81
C HIS A 112 -7.10 9.36 -6.06
N LEU A 113 -6.67 8.10 -6.21
CA LEU A 113 -5.27 7.73 -6.08
C LEU A 113 -4.75 7.00 -7.31
N SER A 114 -3.42 7.05 -7.47
CA SER A 114 -2.69 6.20 -8.41
C SER A 114 -1.71 5.34 -7.62
N PRO A 115 -1.94 4.03 -7.54
CA PRO A 115 -1.14 3.15 -6.70
C PRO A 115 0.29 2.98 -7.25
N LEU A 116 1.25 3.00 -6.34
CA LEU A 116 2.64 2.63 -6.58
C LEU A 116 2.99 1.45 -5.66
N HIS A 117 3.54 0.39 -6.22
CA HIS A 117 4.11 -0.70 -5.42
C HIS A 117 5.49 -0.30 -4.89
N ALA A 118 5.51 0.67 -3.99
CA ALA A 118 6.71 1.32 -3.49
C ALA A 118 6.62 1.53 -1.98
N SER A 119 7.76 1.61 -1.31
CA SER A 119 7.86 2.11 0.05
C SER A 119 8.10 3.61 0.06
N CYS A 120 7.78 4.26 1.18
CA CYS A 120 7.95 5.69 1.32
C CYS A 120 8.35 6.07 2.75
N ALA A 121 9.36 6.91 2.86
CA ALA A 121 9.77 7.55 4.10
C ALA A 121 10.12 9.01 3.83
N ALA A 122 9.95 9.88 4.82
CA ALA A 122 10.20 11.32 4.69
C ALA A 122 11.13 11.84 5.77
N ILE A 123 11.93 12.83 5.43
CA ILE A 123 12.72 13.60 6.39
C ILE A 123 12.55 15.08 6.09
N HIS A 124 12.37 15.90 7.11
CA HIS A 124 12.10 17.35 6.97
C HIS A 124 10.91 17.66 6.05
N GLY A 125 9.86 16.82 6.07
CA GLY A 125 8.68 16.94 5.21
C GLY A 125 8.89 16.57 3.74
N ARG A 126 10.07 16.07 3.36
CA ARG A 126 10.46 15.67 1.99
C ARG A 126 10.46 14.15 1.88
N ALA A 127 9.55 13.60 1.10
CA ALA A 127 9.41 12.16 0.96
C ALA A 127 10.27 11.61 -0.18
N VAL A 128 10.82 10.42 0.07
CA VAL A 128 11.50 9.58 -0.92
C VAL A 128 10.63 8.37 -1.19
N VAL A 129 10.23 8.20 -2.44
CA VAL A 129 9.48 7.04 -2.91
C VAL A 129 10.46 6.00 -3.45
N MET A 130 10.53 4.85 -2.81
CA MET A 130 11.49 3.79 -3.11
C MET A 130 10.82 2.64 -3.84
N TYR A 131 11.13 2.49 -5.12
CA TYR A 131 10.60 1.47 -6.02
C TYR A 131 11.63 0.39 -6.31
N GLY A 132 11.19 -0.84 -6.48
CA GLY A 132 12.06 -1.96 -6.85
C GLY A 132 11.31 -3.29 -6.85
N ASP A 133 11.92 -4.31 -7.41
CA ASP A 133 11.36 -5.64 -7.50
C ASP A 133 11.11 -6.28 -6.12
N SER A 134 10.39 -7.39 -6.10
CA SER A 134 10.22 -8.17 -4.87
C SER A 134 11.60 -8.63 -4.37
N GLY A 135 11.90 -8.33 -3.10
CA GLY A 135 13.21 -8.63 -2.51
C GLY A 135 14.26 -7.52 -2.66
N ALA A 136 13.98 -6.43 -3.39
CA ALA A 136 14.89 -5.29 -3.51
C ALA A 136 15.18 -4.54 -2.20
N GLY A 137 14.48 -4.87 -1.11
CA GLY A 137 14.73 -4.29 0.21
C GLY A 137 13.83 -3.09 0.56
N LYS A 138 12.75 -2.84 -0.19
CA LYS A 138 11.81 -1.72 0.05
C LYS A 138 11.43 -1.56 1.52
N THR A 139 10.79 -2.58 2.10
CA THR A 139 10.34 -2.59 3.50
C THR A 139 11.52 -2.40 4.47
N SER A 140 12.62 -3.13 4.26
CA SER A 140 13.78 -3.05 5.15
C SER A 140 14.43 -1.67 5.12
N LEU A 141 14.55 -1.04 3.95
CA LEU A 141 15.15 0.28 3.85
C LEU A 141 14.23 1.37 4.42
N ALA A 142 12.90 1.31 4.15
CA ALA A 142 11.96 2.25 4.76
C ALA A 142 11.97 2.15 6.29
N TYR A 143 12.05 0.94 6.83
CA TYR A 143 12.16 0.73 8.27
C TYR A 143 13.52 1.21 8.83
N ALA A 144 14.63 0.94 8.13
CA ALA A 144 15.94 1.43 8.53
C ALA A 144 16.00 2.97 8.58
N CYS A 145 15.41 3.65 7.58
CA CYS A 145 15.23 5.10 7.60
C CYS A 145 14.41 5.56 8.82
N ALA A 146 13.26 4.92 9.06
CA ALA A 146 12.39 5.28 10.18
C ALA A 146 13.08 5.13 11.55
N ARG A 147 13.86 4.07 11.74
CA ARG A 147 14.71 3.89 12.96
C ARG A 147 15.74 4.99 13.15
N ARG A 148 16.09 5.71 12.09
CA ARG A 148 17.06 6.82 12.11
C ARG A 148 16.40 8.19 12.07
N GLY A 149 15.12 8.26 12.48
CA GLY A 149 14.38 9.50 12.67
C GLY A 149 13.68 10.03 11.43
N TRP A 150 13.59 9.23 10.36
CA TRP A 150 12.68 9.56 9.26
C TRP A 150 11.23 9.27 9.68
N THR A 151 10.31 10.01 9.09
CA THR A 151 8.88 9.72 9.20
C THR A 151 8.51 8.60 8.25
N TYR A 152 7.94 7.52 8.76
CA TYR A 152 7.50 6.38 7.97
C TYR A 152 6.11 6.64 7.36
N LEU A 153 5.93 6.31 6.07
CA LEU A 153 4.65 6.42 5.39
C LEU A 153 4.12 5.07 4.91
N SER A 154 4.99 4.21 4.38
CA SER A 154 4.56 2.95 3.78
C SER A 154 5.74 2.00 3.50
N ASP A 155 5.50 0.68 3.57
CA ASP A 155 6.45 -0.35 3.16
C ASP A 155 6.24 -0.86 1.72
N ASP A 156 5.00 -0.79 1.22
CA ASP A 156 4.63 -1.44 -0.04
C ASP A 156 3.49 -0.73 -0.79
N ALA A 157 2.69 0.06 -0.11
CA ALA A 157 1.48 0.67 -0.62
C ALA A 157 1.54 2.21 -0.53
N THR A 158 2.38 2.80 -1.37
CA THR A 158 2.43 4.25 -1.59
C THR A 158 1.51 4.60 -2.75
N HIS A 159 0.77 5.70 -2.63
CA HIS A 159 -0.17 6.15 -3.65
C HIS A 159 0.06 7.63 -3.95
N ILE A 160 0.03 8.00 -5.23
CA ILE A 160 0.04 9.40 -5.68
C ILE A 160 -1.38 9.94 -5.52
N VAL A 161 -1.54 11.10 -4.90
CA VAL A 161 -2.83 11.81 -4.84
C VAL A 161 -3.08 12.51 -6.17
N ARG A 162 -4.13 12.11 -6.89
CA ARG A 162 -4.45 12.69 -8.19
C ARG A 162 -4.95 14.13 -8.08
N GLY A 163 -4.70 14.91 -9.11
CA GLY A 163 -5.16 16.31 -9.20
C GLY A 163 -4.38 17.31 -8.34
N ARG A 164 -3.31 16.88 -7.68
CA ARG A 164 -2.42 17.75 -6.89
C ARG A 164 -1.10 17.97 -7.62
N SER A 165 -0.66 19.23 -7.65
CA SER A 165 0.59 19.65 -8.31
C SER A 165 1.82 19.58 -7.41
N ASP A 166 1.65 19.31 -6.12
CA ASP A 166 2.70 19.28 -5.11
C ASP A 166 3.30 17.87 -4.90
N HIS A 167 3.00 16.93 -5.81
CA HIS A 167 3.44 15.53 -5.74
C HIS A 167 3.12 14.86 -4.40
N ALA A 168 1.93 15.15 -3.85
CA ALA A 168 1.48 14.54 -2.63
C ALA A 168 1.37 13.02 -2.77
N VAL A 169 1.90 12.31 -1.79
CA VAL A 169 1.80 10.86 -1.67
C VAL A 169 1.19 10.49 -0.34
N VAL A 170 0.37 9.46 -0.34
CA VAL A 170 -0.23 8.89 0.87
C VAL A 170 0.18 7.43 1.04
N GLY A 171 0.23 6.99 2.29
CA GLY A 171 0.60 5.63 2.62
C GLY A 171 -0.34 4.97 3.63
N ARG A 172 0.04 3.78 4.07
CA ARG A 172 -0.59 3.03 5.17
C ARG A 172 0.42 2.83 6.29
N PRO A 173 0.65 3.85 7.14
CA PRO A 173 1.81 3.91 8.02
C PRO A 173 1.66 3.12 9.31
N PHE A 174 0.49 2.57 9.63
CA PHE A 174 0.24 2.02 10.96
C PHE A 174 0.75 0.60 11.15
N ARG A 175 1.08 -0.12 10.06
CA ARG A 175 1.62 -1.48 10.09
C ARG A 175 2.76 -1.66 9.13
N ILE A 176 3.71 -2.50 9.51
CA ILE A 176 4.81 -2.95 8.66
C ILE A 176 4.75 -4.47 8.57
N ARG A 177 4.98 -4.99 7.37
CA ARG A 177 5.03 -6.42 7.11
C ARG A 177 6.41 -6.86 6.71
N PHE A 178 7.04 -7.61 7.58
CA PHE A 178 8.36 -8.15 7.37
C PHE A 178 8.31 -9.61 6.97
N ARG A 179 9.20 -10.02 6.07
CA ARG A 179 9.53 -11.43 5.92
C ARG A 179 10.32 -11.91 7.14
N GLU A 180 10.24 -13.18 7.46
CA GLU A 180 10.97 -13.75 8.60
C GLU A 180 12.48 -13.48 8.54
N SER A 181 13.08 -13.47 7.33
CA SER A 181 14.49 -13.14 7.12
C SER A 181 14.89 -11.72 7.59
N ALA A 182 13.93 -10.82 7.79
CA ALA A 182 14.22 -9.48 8.32
C ALA A 182 14.75 -9.51 9.76
N ARG A 183 14.52 -10.57 10.52
CA ARG A 183 15.10 -10.77 11.87
C ARG A 183 16.63 -10.77 11.88
N LEU A 184 17.24 -11.18 10.79
CA LEU A 184 18.71 -11.12 10.64
C LEU A 184 19.24 -9.68 10.57
N LEU A 185 18.40 -8.75 10.09
CA LEU A 185 18.73 -7.32 9.97
C LEU A 185 18.25 -6.53 11.18
N PHE A 186 17.18 -6.97 11.81
CA PHE A 186 16.46 -6.28 12.88
C PHE A 186 16.16 -7.24 14.02
N PRO A 187 17.09 -7.45 14.96
CA PRO A 187 16.92 -8.41 16.06
C PRO A 187 15.70 -8.14 16.96
N GLU A 188 15.25 -6.89 17.04
CA GLU A 188 14.04 -6.51 17.78
C GLU A 188 12.76 -7.16 17.25
N LEU A 189 12.76 -7.63 16.01
CA LEU A 189 11.63 -8.37 15.43
C LEU A 189 11.50 -9.79 16.01
N ASN A 190 12.49 -10.29 16.75
CA ASN A 190 12.42 -11.62 17.38
C ASN A 190 11.32 -11.74 18.45
N ARG A 191 10.86 -10.61 19.02
CA ARG A 191 9.76 -10.60 20.00
C ARG A 191 8.37 -10.79 19.39
N PHE A 192 8.23 -10.66 18.06
CA PHE A 192 6.95 -10.81 17.37
C PHE A 192 6.83 -12.21 16.76
N VAL A 193 5.65 -12.80 16.82
CA VAL A 193 5.39 -14.13 16.29
C VAL A 193 5.01 -14.00 14.79
N PRO A 194 5.64 -14.80 13.90
CA PRO A 194 5.20 -14.84 12.51
C PRO A 194 3.80 -15.47 12.40
N GLU A 195 2.95 -14.87 11.60
CA GLU A 195 1.59 -15.35 11.37
C GLU A 195 1.40 -15.77 9.91
N ARG A 196 0.65 -16.87 9.73
CA ARG A 196 0.27 -17.32 8.40
C ARG A 196 -0.95 -16.55 7.94
N ARG A 197 -0.79 -15.83 6.84
CA ARG A 197 -1.87 -15.06 6.24
C ARG A 197 -2.85 -15.95 5.49
N PRO A 198 -4.06 -15.42 5.18
CA PRO A 198 -5.03 -16.11 4.35
C PRO A 198 -4.49 -16.55 2.97
N ASN A 199 -3.49 -15.85 2.42
CA ASN A 199 -2.80 -16.23 1.17
C ASN A 199 -1.68 -17.27 1.37
N GLY A 200 -1.53 -17.80 2.58
CA GLY A 200 -0.54 -18.82 2.94
C GLY A 200 0.89 -18.31 3.21
N LYS A 201 1.18 -17.04 3.01
CA LYS A 201 2.49 -16.45 3.32
C LYS A 201 2.68 -16.32 4.83
N LEU A 202 3.91 -16.57 5.27
CA LEU A 202 4.34 -16.36 6.64
C LEU A 202 5.04 -15.00 6.73
N ASP A 203 4.43 -14.06 7.44
CA ASP A 203 4.94 -12.70 7.62
C ASP A 203 4.94 -12.32 9.11
N ILE A 204 5.81 -11.39 9.48
CA ILE A 204 5.78 -10.73 10.79
C ILE A 204 5.08 -9.39 10.56
N GLU A 205 3.84 -9.25 11.03
CA GLU A 205 3.11 -7.99 11.01
C GLU A 205 3.29 -7.28 12.33
N VAL A 206 3.68 -6.00 12.27
CA VAL A 206 3.98 -5.19 13.46
C VAL A 206 3.29 -3.84 13.35
N GLU A 207 2.60 -3.42 14.39
CA GLU A 207 2.10 -2.04 14.51
C GLU A 207 3.28 -1.08 14.68
N THR A 208 3.29 0.01 13.93
CA THR A 208 4.39 1.01 13.98
C THR A 208 4.54 1.66 15.35
N GLY A 209 3.44 1.75 16.11
CA GLY A 209 3.43 2.19 17.50
C GLY A 209 4.28 1.32 18.42
N ASP A 210 4.25 -0.02 18.23
CA ASP A 210 5.06 -0.97 19.02
C ASP A 210 6.56 -0.83 18.75
N LEU A 211 6.91 -0.24 17.61
CA LEU A 211 8.28 0.05 17.22
C LEU A 211 8.73 1.48 17.56
N GLY A 212 7.82 2.31 18.10
CA GLY A 212 8.10 3.70 18.47
C GLY A 212 8.44 4.60 17.27
N LEU A 213 7.88 4.31 16.10
CA LEU A 213 8.19 5.05 14.87
C LEU A 213 7.38 6.34 14.75
N SER A 214 8.01 7.38 14.21
CA SER A 214 7.29 8.55 13.71
C SER A 214 6.59 8.17 12.40
N VAL A 215 5.29 8.44 12.29
CA VAL A 215 4.49 8.10 11.12
C VAL A 215 3.73 9.31 10.56
N ALA A 216 3.46 9.30 9.26
CA ALA A 216 2.55 10.24 8.62
C ALA A 216 1.72 9.54 7.54
N LEU A 217 0.49 10.00 7.37
CA LEU A 217 -0.40 9.52 6.29
C LEU A 217 -0.01 10.08 4.93
N GLU A 218 0.45 11.31 4.91
CA GLU A 218 0.76 12.08 3.71
C GLU A 218 2.11 12.78 3.83
N SER A 219 2.78 12.94 2.71
CA SER A 219 3.94 13.81 2.56
C SER A 219 4.10 14.24 1.09
N HIS A 220 5.06 15.13 0.81
CA HIS A 220 5.37 15.59 -0.54
C HIS A 220 6.58 14.84 -1.08
N ALA A 221 6.39 14.08 -2.15
CA ALA A 221 7.49 13.37 -2.78
C ALA A 221 8.44 14.34 -3.46
N THR A 222 9.74 14.18 -3.18
CA THR A 222 10.81 14.97 -3.79
C THR A 222 11.70 14.13 -4.69
N HIS A 223 11.74 12.83 -4.49
CA HIS A 223 12.56 11.91 -5.27
C HIS A 223 11.84 10.57 -5.51
N LEU A 224 12.05 10.04 -6.72
CA LEU A 224 11.73 8.64 -7.03
C LEU A 224 13.05 7.86 -7.11
N VAL A 225 13.20 6.84 -6.26
CA VAL A 225 14.43 6.07 -6.12
C VAL A 225 14.20 4.63 -6.53
N PHE A 226 14.90 4.17 -7.56
CA PHE A 226 14.93 2.76 -7.95
C PHE A 226 15.99 2.02 -7.14
N LEU A 227 15.57 1.02 -6.36
CA LEU A 227 16.46 0.22 -5.53
C LEU A 227 17.18 -0.85 -6.35
N ASN A 228 18.49 -0.95 -6.15
CA ASN A 228 19.37 -1.94 -6.76
C ASN A 228 20.29 -2.54 -5.68
N ARG A 229 19.73 -3.45 -4.88
CA ARG A 229 20.49 -4.12 -3.82
C ARG A 229 21.47 -5.12 -4.40
N ARG A 230 22.71 -5.08 -3.91
CA ARG A 230 23.79 -6.00 -4.24
C ARG A 230 24.01 -6.99 -3.10
N ASN A 231 24.40 -8.22 -3.44
CA ASN A 231 24.80 -9.22 -2.46
C ASN A 231 26.28 -9.10 -2.06
N GLU A 232 27.08 -8.59 -2.96
CA GLU A 232 28.51 -8.33 -2.72
C GLU A 232 28.67 -6.95 -2.04
N PRO A 233 29.65 -6.81 -1.12
CA PRO A 233 29.95 -5.52 -0.50
C PRO A 233 30.22 -4.45 -1.55
N ALA A 234 29.49 -3.35 -1.47
CA ALA A 234 29.64 -2.21 -2.36
C ALA A 234 29.22 -0.93 -1.63
N ASP A 235 29.93 0.15 -1.87
CA ASP A 235 29.54 1.47 -1.39
C ASP A 235 28.18 1.88 -1.98
N ALA A 236 27.38 2.56 -1.17
CA ALA A 236 26.13 3.10 -1.64
C ALA A 236 26.38 4.22 -2.68
N ARG A 237 25.72 4.11 -3.84
CA ARG A 237 25.86 5.08 -4.94
C ARG A 237 24.49 5.49 -5.44
N VAL A 238 24.38 6.77 -5.73
CA VAL A 238 23.18 7.39 -6.32
C VAL A 238 23.52 7.84 -7.73
N GLU A 239 22.76 7.36 -8.72
CA GLU A 239 22.97 7.67 -10.13
C GLU A 239 21.66 8.13 -10.76
N PRO A 240 21.66 9.17 -11.62
CA PRO A 240 20.46 9.60 -12.33
C PRO A 240 19.87 8.47 -13.18
N VAL A 241 18.54 8.43 -13.28
CA VAL A 241 17.81 7.53 -14.16
C VAL A 241 17.02 8.33 -15.18
N ALA A 242 17.14 7.93 -16.45
CA ALA A 242 16.38 8.58 -17.52
C ALA A 242 14.87 8.39 -17.30
N ARG A 243 14.11 9.46 -17.52
CA ARG A 243 12.63 9.43 -17.40
C ARG A 243 12.00 8.32 -18.24
N SER A 244 12.50 8.08 -19.46
CA SER A 244 12.02 7.02 -20.33
C SER A 244 12.25 5.61 -19.77
N GLU A 245 13.34 5.39 -19.04
CA GLU A 245 13.60 4.13 -18.33
C GLU A 245 12.60 3.97 -17.17
N ALA A 246 12.44 5.01 -16.36
CA ALA A 246 11.49 5.01 -15.25
C ALA A 246 10.06 4.74 -15.75
N ALA A 247 9.63 5.41 -16.81
CA ALA A 247 8.31 5.22 -17.41
C ALA A 247 8.09 3.74 -17.84
N ARG A 248 9.11 3.11 -18.47
CA ARG A 248 9.00 1.69 -18.85
C ARG A 248 8.86 0.76 -17.64
N ARG A 249 9.62 1.03 -16.55
CA ARG A 249 9.54 0.23 -15.32
C ARG A 249 8.19 0.36 -14.63
N LEU A 250 7.63 1.56 -14.60
CA LEU A 250 6.35 1.83 -13.96
C LEU A 250 5.14 1.48 -14.85
N ALA A 251 5.33 1.29 -16.16
CA ALA A 251 4.26 0.87 -17.07
C ALA A 251 3.67 -0.51 -16.76
N THR A 252 4.36 -1.32 -15.96
CA THR A 252 3.87 -2.63 -15.49
C THR A 252 2.93 -2.55 -14.30
N LEU A 253 2.73 -1.36 -13.73
CA LEU A 253 1.79 -1.16 -12.63
C LEU A 253 0.37 -1.44 -13.13
N THR A 254 -0.33 -2.29 -12.41
CA THR A 254 -1.69 -2.67 -12.75
C THR A 254 -2.64 -1.54 -12.38
N CYS A 255 -3.32 -1.00 -13.39
CA CYS A 255 -4.41 -0.04 -13.21
C CYS A 255 -5.75 -0.75 -13.42
N TYR A 256 -6.65 -0.61 -12.45
CA TYR A 256 -8.02 -1.12 -12.56
C TYR A 256 -8.96 0.02 -12.99
N GLY A 257 -10.05 -0.35 -13.62
CA GLY A 257 -11.09 0.58 -14.03
C GLY A 257 -11.27 0.66 -15.54
N ASP A 258 -12.15 1.52 -15.96
CA ASP A 258 -12.34 1.86 -17.37
C ASP A 258 -11.19 2.73 -17.91
N GLU A 259 -11.29 3.10 -19.18
CA GLU A 259 -10.24 3.90 -19.83
C GLU A 259 -10.12 5.31 -19.21
N GLY A 260 -11.21 5.89 -18.68
CA GLY A 260 -11.19 7.17 -18.00
C GLY A 260 -10.32 7.12 -16.75
N ILE A 261 -10.62 6.19 -15.83
CA ILE A 261 -9.87 6.00 -14.58
C ILE A 261 -8.40 5.67 -14.90
N ARG A 262 -8.15 4.74 -15.82
CA ARG A 262 -6.77 4.38 -16.20
C ARG A 262 -6.00 5.53 -16.82
N SER A 263 -6.66 6.37 -17.62
CA SER A 263 -6.05 7.55 -18.23
C SER A 263 -5.63 8.57 -17.16
N GLU A 264 -6.48 8.81 -16.16
CA GLU A 264 -6.15 9.70 -15.04
C GLU A 264 -4.98 9.17 -14.20
N GLN A 265 -4.96 7.86 -13.91
CA GLN A 265 -3.86 7.24 -13.19
C GLN A 265 -2.54 7.34 -13.97
N ARG A 266 -2.56 7.10 -15.29
CA ARG A 266 -1.38 7.28 -16.15
C ARG A 266 -0.91 8.73 -16.22
N ARG A 267 -1.83 9.70 -16.25
CA ARG A 267 -1.49 11.12 -16.21
C ARG A 267 -0.79 11.49 -14.91
N ALA A 268 -1.36 11.10 -13.77
CA ALA A 268 -0.73 11.33 -12.46
C ALA A 268 0.67 10.70 -12.37
N LEU A 269 0.84 9.50 -12.91
CA LEU A 269 2.15 8.86 -12.99
C LEU A 269 3.12 9.62 -13.90
N ALA A 270 2.67 10.10 -15.07
CA ALA A 270 3.49 10.90 -15.97
C ALA A 270 3.94 12.22 -15.31
N ASP A 271 3.04 12.89 -14.57
CA ASP A 271 3.36 14.08 -13.81
C ASP A 271 4.36 13.79 -12.68
N PHE A 272 4.20 12.65 -11.99
CA PHE A 272 5.13 12.21 -10.95
C PHE A 272 6.54 11.94 -11.47
N LEU A 273 6.70 11.54 -12.73
CA LEU A 273 7.99 11.36 -13.39
C LEU A 273 8.73 12.66 -13.70
N HIS A 274 8.20 13.85 -13.34
CA HIS A 274 8.94 15.11 -13.39
C HIS A 274 9.84 15.31 -12.16
N LEU A 275 9.66 14.54 -11.11
CA LEU A 275 10.59 14.51 -9.98
C LEU A 275 12.01 14.07 -10.40
N PRO A 276 13.03 14.43 -9.63
CA PRO A 276 14.34 13.79 -9.71
C PRO A 276 14.23 12.27 -9.55
N ILE A 277 14.77 11.55 -10.53
CA ILE A 277 14.71 10.08 -10.58
C ILE A 277 16.14 9.55 -10.50
N VAL A 278 16.39 8.69 -9.51
CA VAL A 278 17.72 8.12 -9.30
C VAL A 278 17.65 6.61 -9.05
N ARG A 279 18.78 5.95 -9.28
CA ARG A 279 19.04 4.57 -8.87
C ARG A 279 19.92 4.60 -7.64
N LEU A 280 19.52 3.93 -6.58
CA LEU A 280 20.34 3.68 -5.41
C LEU A 280 20.89 2.25 -5.50
N THR A 281 22.20 2.11 -5.74
CA THR A 281 22.91 0.84 -5.67
C THR A 281 23.54 0.72 -4.29
N TYR A 282 23.31 -0.38 -3.57
CA TYR A 282 23.78 -0.56 -2.19
C TYR A 282 23.87 -2.04 -1.80
N SER A 283 24.66 -2.35 -0.79
CA SER A 283 24.79 -3.68 -0.19
C SER A 283 24.28 -3.74 1.26
N ASP A 284 24.35 -2.64 1.99
CA ASP A 284 23.95 -2.52 3.38
C ASP A 284 22.96 -1.35 3.58
N LEU A 285 22.18 -1.42 4.66
CA LEU A 285 21.13 -0.45 4.94
C LEU A 285 21.65 0.87 5.49
N ASP A 286 22.79 0.86 6.15
CA ASP A 286 23.39 2.04 6.76
C ASP A 286 23.93 2.98 5.69
N GLY A 287 24.70 2.45 4.76
CA GLY A 287 25.17 3.19 3.59
C GLY A 287 24.01 3.68 2.70
N ALA A 288 22.99 2.83 2.53
CA ALA A 288 21.80 3.21 1.76
C ALA A 288 21.05 4.38 2.38
N GLU A 289 20.81 4.36 3.71
CA GLU A 289 20.14 5.47 4.42
C GLU A 289 20.97 6.76 4.37
N CYS A 290 22.30 6.67 4.60
CA CYS A 290 23.19 7.83 4.49
C CYS A 290 23.13 8.47 3.10
N ALA A 291 23.13 7.66 2.03
CA ALA A 291 23.04 8.15 0.66
C ALA A 291 21.66 8.81 0.37
N LEU A 292 20.55 8.23 0.87
CA LEU A 292 19.24 8.85 0.75
C LEU A 292 19.13 10.17 1.52
N ARG A 293 19.72 10.26 2.71
CA ARG A 293 19.76 11.47 3.50
C ARG A 293 20.52 12.57 2.77
N ALA A 294 21.73 12.27 2.28
CA ALA A 294 22.54 13.20 1.51
C ALA A 294 21.80 13.68 0.24
N LEU A 295 21.08 12.78 -0.44
CA LEU A 295 20.26 13.12 -1.61
C LEU A 295 19.15 14.13 -1.24
N VAL A 296 18.41 13.90 -0.16
CA VAL A 296 17.33 14.79 0.27
C VAL A 296 17.87 16.15 0.76
N GLU A 297 18.99 16.15 1.44
CA GLU A 297 19.64 17.36 1.97
C GLU A 297 20.38 18.16 0.88
N GLY A 298 20.52 17.61 -0.33
CA GLY A 298 21.19 18.28 -1.46
C GLY A 298 22.72 18.30 -1.33
N SER A 299 23.27 17.29 -0.65
CA SER A 299 24.72 17.16 -0.46
C SER A 299 25.40 16.31 -1.56
N ILE A 300 24.59 15.70 -2.45
CA ILE A 300 25.01 14.94 -3.63
C ILE A 300 24.11 15.24 -4.83
#